data_0b137bbfaf4cdd8b2b96925470feaee5
#
_entry.id   0b137bbfaf4cdd8b2b96925470feaee5
#
_cell.length_a   1.000
_cell.length_b   1.000
_cell.length_c   1.000
_cell.angle_alpha   90.00
_cell.angle_beta   90.00
_cell.angle_gamma   90.00
#
_symmetry.space_group_name_H-M   'P 1'
#
loop_
_entity.id
_entity.type
_entity.pdbx_description
1 polymer ?
#
loop_
_entity_poly.entity_id
_entity_poly.type
_entity_poly.pdbx_seq_one_letter_code
_entity_poly.pdbx_strand_id
1 'polypeptide(L)'
;EHGNYSDGFRKAFHHETISYNRRKDREFVELASPQLSALLSGTPKQVSSLIPNAENGLFSRFMFYFMNLRPIWKDVFAGDDEQPLEHKFDVYGKEFLDFNLFLRQQPVRFRFAFSSSQQKAFNAYFEQTQLQYLELCGDDYVGSIRRLGLIAFRLAMIMTALRIIDTGEVSSVLVCNDSDFNTVMEIVKVLVLHAAYIFEQLPKDTATQQPLNHKRQLLDALPAEFDRQTYLAVAKNLNIPDKTAEKQISRFVDAGLLKRPSHGKYCKS
;
A
#
# COMPACT_ATOMS: atom_id res chain seq x y z
N GLU A 1 -7.86 23.88 18.34
CA GLU A 1 -8.25 22.45 18.18
C GLU A 1 -8.23 22.15 16.69
N HIS A 2 -7.22 21.39 16.25
CA HIS A 2 -7.19 20.90 14.88
C HIS A 2 -8.26 19.83 14.73
N GLY A 3 -9.25 20.07 13.85
CA GLY A 3 -10.33 19.13 13.61
C GLY A 3 -9.81 17.75 13.21
N ASN A 4 -10.53 16.71 13.57
CA ASN A 4 -10.18 15.32 13.22
C ASN A 4 -10.45 15.08 11.71
N TYR A 5 -9.47 15.39 10.88
CA TYR A 5 -9.55 15.18 9.41
C TYR A 5 -9.66 13.70 9.02
N SER A 6 -9.32 12.80 9.94
CA SER A 6 -9.30 11.35 9.69
C SER A 6 -10.65 10.83 9.22
N ASP A 7 -11.77 11.30 9.81
CA ASP A 7 -13.11 10.86 9.43
C ASP A 7 -13.46 11.25 7.99
N GLY A 8 -13.16 12.49 7.60
CA GLY A 8 -13.38 12.99 6.25
C GLY A 8 -12.63 12.19 5.19
N PHE A 9 -11.34 11.93 5.40
CA PHE A 9 -10.55 11.10 4.48
C PHE A 9 -11.05 9.66 4.42
N ARG A 10 -11.47 9.09 5.55
CA ARG A 10 -12.01 7.72 5.59
C ARG A 10 -13.30 7.59 4.80
N LYS A 11 -14.21 8.55 4.93
CA LYS A 11 -15.46 8.61 4.17
C LYS A 11 -15.20 8.85 2.69
N ALA A 12 -14.32 9.80 2.34
CA ALA A 12 -13.97 10.09 0.96
C ALA A 12 -13.39 8.87 0.23
N PHE A 13 -12.59 8.05 0.90
CA PHE A 13 -12.01 6.82 0.33
C PHE A 13 -13.08 5.82 -0.14
N HIS A 14 -14.23 5.77 0.55
CA HIS A 14 -15.35 4.89 0.24
C HIS A 14 -16.50 5.60 -0.50
N HIS A 15 -16.32 6.87 -0.89
CA HIS A 15 -17.36 7.71 -1.50
C HIS A 15 -18.62 7.87 -0.62
N GLU A 16 -18.44 7.78 0.71
CA GLU A 16 -19.50 7.99 1.69
C GLU A 16 -19.79 9.49 1.86
N THR A 17 -21.04 9.85 2.09
CA THR A 17 -21.46 11.24 2.30
C THR A 17 -20.71 11.86 3.49
N ILE A 18 -20.15 13.03 3.26
CA ILE A 18 -19.51 13.85 4.29
C ILE A 18 -20.40 15.04 4.58
N SER A 19 -20.89 15.16 5.80
CA SER A 19 -21.67 16.32 6.26
C SER A 19 -20.92 17.08 7.33
N TYR A 20 -21.01 18.40 7.25
CA TYR A 20 -20.44 19.32 8.19
C TYR A 20 -21.47 20.36 8.61
N ASN A 21 -21.71 20.49 9.91
CA ASN A 21 -22.65 21.45 10.46
C ASN A 21 -21.92 22.37 11.45
N ARG A 22 -21.81 23.64 11.09
CA ARG A 22 -21.20 24.68 11.91
C ARG A 22 -22.31 25.51 12.57
N ARG A 23 -22.64 25.17 13.81
CA ARG A 23 -23.73 25.84 14.56
C ARG A 23 -23.52 27.35 14.71
N LYS A 24 -22.27 27.81 14.83
CA LYS A 24 -21.93 29.23 14.97
C LYS A 24 -22.31 30.07 13.75
N ASP A 25 -22.09 29.52 12.57
CA ASP A 25 -22.25 30.24 11.30
C ASP A 25 -23.54 29.81 10.57
N ARG A 26 -24.34 28.92 11.17
CA ARG A 26 -25.53 28.27 10.56
C ARG A 26 -25.24 27.66 9.18
N GLU A 27 -24.00 27.20 9.02
CA GLU A 27 -23.53 26.63 7.78
C GLU A 27 -23.70 25.12 7.81
N PHE A 28 -24.42 24.58 6.84
CA PHE A 28 -24.55 23.14 6.61
C PHE A 28 -24.00 22.83 5.22
N VAL A 29 -22.97 22.01 5.18
CA VAL A 29 -22.36 21.52 3.92
C VAL A 29 -22.51 20.02 3.87
N GLU A 30 -23.02 19.50 2.77
CA GLU A 30 -23.12 18.09 2.49
C GLU A 30 -22.45 17.77 1.15
N LEU A 31 -21.50 16.84 1.18
CA LEU A 31 -20.81 16.31 0.02
C LEU A 31 -21.29 14.88 -0.21
N ALA A 32 -22.25 14.70 -1.10
CA ALA A 32 -22.72 13.37 -1.49
C ALA A 32 -21.72 12.70 -2.42
N SER A 33 -21.33 11.46 -2.09
CA SER A 33 -20.41 10.63 -2.90
C SER A 33 -19.13 11.35 -3.33
N PRO A 34 -18.33 11.88 -2.38
CA PRO A 34 -17.11 12.63 -2.71
C PRO A 34 -16.13 11.76 -3.49
N GLN A 35 -15.50 12.38 -4.50
CA GLN A 35 -14.45 11.76 -5.30
C GLN A 35 -13.16 12.54 -5.07
N LEU A 36 -12.32 12.06 -4.14
CA LEU A 36 -11.09 12.74 -3.75
C LEU A 36 -9.87 11.87 -4.08
N SER A 37 -8.92 12.47 -4.78
CA SER A 37 -7.56 11.95 -4.89
C SER A 37 -6.60 12.95 -4.24
N ALA A 38 -5.66 12.45 -3.44
CA ALA A 38 -4.69 13.28 -2.75
C ALA A 38 -3.28 12.70 -2.91
N LEU A 39 -2.33 13.56 -3.28
CA LEU A 39 -0.89 13.26 -3.26
C LEU A 39 -0.24 14.13 -2.19
N LEU A 40 0.37 13.49 -1.21
CA LEU A 40 1.04 14.16 -0.10
C LEU A 40 2.51 13.78 -0.08
N SER A 41 3.37 14.75 0.16
CA SER A 41 4.79 14.50 0.40
C SER A 41 5.20 15.08 1.74
N GLY A 42 6.14 14.42 2.40
CA GLY A 42 6.61 14.86 3.71
C GLY A 42 7.66 13.95 4.31
N THR A 43 8.15 14.34 5.47
CA THR A 43 9.10 13.55 6.26
C THR A 43 8.36 12.49 7.11
N PRO A 44 9.04 11.42 7.56
CA PRO A 44 8.44 10.41 8.45
C PRO A 44 7.78 11.02 9.70
N LYS A 45 8.36 12.09 10.27
CA LYS A 45 7.80 12.80 11.41
C LYS A 45 6.45 13.47 11.10
N GLN A 46 6.29 14.01 9.89
CA GLN A 46 5.03 14.61 9.44
C GLN A 46 3.95 13.52 9.23
N VAL A 47 4.35 12.35 8.73
CA VAL A 47 3.43 11.20 8.62
C VAL A 47 2.90 10.80 10.00
N SER A 48 3.78 10.68 11.01
CA SER A 48 3.36 10.36 12.38
C SER A 48 2.47 11.44 13.01
N SER A 49 2.62 12.71 12.61
CA SER A 49 1.73 13.79 13.05
C SER A 49 0.36 13.74 12.39
N LEU A 50 0.28 13.32 11.13
CA LEU A 50 -0.99 13.14 10.41
C LEU A 50 -1.72 11.88 10.85
N ILE A 51 -0.97 10.81 11.12
CA ILE A 51 -1.48 9.49 11.48
C ILE A 51 -0.88 9.10 12.84
N PRO A 52 -1.51 9.52 13.95
CA PRO A 52 -0.94 9.35 15.29
C PRO A 52 -0.92 7.88 15.75
N ASN A 53 -1.80 7.04 15.22
CA ASN A 53 -1.82 5.61 15.49
C ASN A 53 -2.38 4.83 14.29
N ALA A 54 -2.17 3.52 14.27
CA ALA A 54 -2.65 2.63 13.21
C ALA A 54 -4.16 2.31 13.32
N GLU A 55 -4.72 2.38 14.53
CA GLU A 55 -6.10 1.93 14.83
C GLU A 55 -7.17 2.87 14.25
N ASN A 56 -6.85 4.15 14.03
CA ASN A 56 -7.84 5.10 13.51
C ASN A 56 -8.29 4.81 12.05
N GLY A 57 -7.67 3.82 11.40
CA GLY A 57 -8.01 3.35 10.06
C GLY A 57 -7.60 4.31 8.94
N LEU A 58 -7.01 5.47 9.23
CA LEU A 58 -6.52 6.40 8.21
C LEU A 58 -5.29 5.83 7.50
N PHE A 59 -4.36 5.25 8.28
CA PHE A 59 -3.15 4.63 7.76
C PHE A 59 -3.41 3.69 6.58
N SER A 60 -4.35 2.78 6.76
CA SER A 60 -4.65 1.74 5.77
C SER A 60 -5.27 2.25 4.47
N ARG A 61 -5.62 3.54 4.37
CA ARG A 61 -6.20 4.16 3.17
C ARG A 61 -5.19 4.90 2.31
N PHE A 62 -3.97 5.06 2.80
CA PHE A 62 -2.87 5.64 2.04
C PHE A 62 -1.99 4.57 1.40
N MET A 63 -1.48 4.88 0.21
CA MET A 63 -0.32 4.20 -0.36
C MET A 63 0.92 4.94 0.12
N PHE A 64 1.84 4.23 0.75
CA PHE A 64 3.11 4.80 1.17
C PHE A 64 4.21 4.45 0.19
N TYR A 65 4.87 5.47 -0.32
CA TYR A 65 6.08 5.30 -1.11
C TYR A 65 7.26 5.95 -0.37
N PHE A 66 8.08 5.12 0.24
CA PHE A 66 9.27 5.58 0.96
C PHE A 66 10.43 5.75 0.00
N MET A 67 10.97 6.96 -0.08
CA MET A 67 12.11 7.28 -0.91
C MET A 67 13.36 7.44 -0.05
N ASN A 68 14.36 6.57 -0.28
CA ASN A 68 15.68 6.75 0.31
C ASN A 68 16.55 7.56 -0.68
N LEU A 69 16.45 8.87 -0.59
CA LEU A 69 17.18 9.77 -1.46
C LEU A 69 18.65 9.85 -1.00
N ARG A 70 19.58 9.57 -1.90
CA ARG A 70 20.99 9.87 -1.65
C ARG A 70 21.18 11.39 -1.62
N PRO A 71 21.92 11.95 -0.66
CA PRO A 71 22.21 13.38 -0.59
C PRO A 71 23.25 13.77 -1.66
N ILE A 72 22.79 13.84 -2.92
CA ILE A 72 23.62 14.27 -4.03
C ILE A 72 23.17 15.68 -4.39
N TRP A 73 24.09 16.63 -4.38
CA TRP A 73 23.84 17.95 -4.90
C TRP A 73 23.57 17.87 -6.40
N LYS A 74 22.45 18.40 -6.85
CA LYS A 74 22.15 18.55 -8.27
C LYS A 74 22.48 19.98 -8.68
N ASP A 75 23.15 20.11 -9.83
CA ASP A 75 23.36 21.40 -10.44
C ASP A 75 22.00 21.98 -10.84
N VAL A 76 21.62 23.07 -10.18
CA VAL A 76 20.34 23.76 -10.42
C VAL A 76 20.36 24.64 -11.68
N PHE A 77 21.55 24.85 -12.26
CA PHE A 77 21.75 25.64 -13.48
C PHE A 77 21.81 24.75 -14.73
N ALA A 78 22.05 23.46 -14.59
CA ALA A 78 22.00 22.47 -15.67
C ALA A 78 20.56 22.16 -16.03
N GLY A 79 19.89 23.03 -16.74
CA GLY A 79 18.59 22.78 -17.33
C GLY A 79 18.77 22.02 -18.65
N ASP A 80 18.51 20.72 -18.65
CA ASP A 80 18.60 19.87 -19.87
C ASP A 80 17.33 19.92 -20.73
N ASP A 81 16.28 20.59 -20.31
CA ASP A 81 15.00 20.57 -21.02
C ASP A 81 14.79 21.83 -21.85
N GLU A 82 14.74 21.68 -23.15
CA GLU A 82 14.34 22.73 -24.10
C GLU A 82 12.91 23.24 -23.85
N GLN A 83 12.09 22.48 -23.11
CA GLN A 83 10.73 22.86 -22.76
C GLN A 83 10.54 22.93 -21.24
N PRO A 84 9.97 24.02 -20.73
CA PRO A 84 9.62 24.14 -19.30
C PRO A 84 8.71 23.01 -18.87
N LEU A 85 8.89 22.54 -17.64
CA LEU A 85 8.06 21.48 -17.04
C LEU A 85 6.58 21.86 -17.02
N GLU A 86 6.28 23.16 -16.85
CA GLU A 86 4.94 23.73 -16.92
C GLU A 86 4.24 23.43 -18.25
N HIS A 87 4.94 23.61 -19.37
CA HIS A 87 4.41 23.28 -20.69
C HIS A 87 4.03 21.79 -20.84
N LYS A 88 4.85 20.88 -20.27
CA LYS A 88 4.54 19.44 -20.28
C LYS A 88 3.26 19.16 -19.49
N PHE A 89 3.08 19.80 -18.33
CA PHE A 89 1.86 19.66 -17.55
C PHE A 89 0.63 20.24 -18.25
N ASP A 90 0.74 21.33 -18.97
CA ASP A 90 -0.33 21.91 -19.75
C ASP A 90 -0.79 20.95 -20.87
N VAL A 91 0.16 20.33 -21.57
CA VAL A 91 -0.13 19.34 -22.62
C VAL A 91 -0.88 18.15 -22.02
N TYR A 92 -0.33 17.53 -20.96
CA TYR A 92 -0.97 16.38 -20.31
C TYR A 92 -2.34 16.75 -19.71
N GLY A 93 -2.47 17.95 -19.14
CA GLY A 93 -3.74 18.45 -18.61
C GLY A 93 -4.81 18.55 -19.66
N LYS A 94 -4.45 19.02 -20.87
CA LYS A 94 -5.36 19.11 -22.01
C LYS A 94 -5.75 17.71 -22.51
N GLU A 95 -4.78 16.84 -22.73
CA GLU A 95 -5.03 15.44 -23.15
C GLU A 95 -5.98 14.73 -22.17
N PHE A 96 -5.75 14.91 -20.87
CA PHE A 96 -6.59 14.31 -19.83
C PHE A 96 -8.01 14.91 -19.81
N LEU A 97 -8.15 16.23 -20.06
CA LEU A 97 -9.45 16.86 -20.17
C LEU A 97 -10.23 16.32 -21.38
N ASP A 98 -9.59 16.25 -22.55
CA ASP A 98 -10.19 15.74 -23.78
C ASP A 98 -10.63 14.28 -23.60
N PHE A 99 -9.80 13.47 -22.97
CA PHE A 99 -10.13 12.08 -22.60
C PHE A 99 -11.35 11.99 -21.65
N ASN A 100 -11.41 12.85 -20.64
CA ASN A 100 -12.53 12.87 -19.69
C ASN A 100 -13.84 13.26 -20.40
N LEU A 101 -13.79 14.24 -21.29
CA LEU A 101 -14.93 14.64 -22.10
C LEU A 101 -15.36 13.51 -23.04
N PHE A 102 -14.42 12.83 -23.69
CA PHE A 102 -14.68 11.67 -24.52
C PHE A 102 -15.39 10.55 -23.75
N LEU A 103 -14.91 10.19 -22.56
CA LEU A 103 -15.54 9.16 -21.73
C LEU A 103 -16.96 9.53 -21.29
N ARG A 104 -17.21 10.80 -20.96
CA ARG A 104 -18.54 11.28 -20.57
C ARG A 104 -19.58 11.26 -21.68
N GLN A 105 -19.14 11.35 -22.93
CA GLN A 105 -19.99 11.29 -24.12
C GLN A 105 -20.38 9.86 -24.50
N GLN A 106 -19.73 8.84 -23.92
CA GLN A 106 -20.05 7.46 -24.25
C GLN A 106 -21.42 7.07 -23.70
N PRO A 107 -22.28 6.42 -24.51
CA PRO A 107 -23.64 6.04 -24.10
C PRO A 107 -23.68 4.85 -23.13
N VAL A 108 -22.53 4.23 -22.85
CA VAL A 108 -22.41 3.01 -22.04
C VAL A 108 -21.72 3.28 -20.71
N ARG A 109 -22.16 2.58 -19.68
CA ARG A 109 -21.41 2.52 -18.41
C ARG A 109 -20.33 1.47 -18.53
N PHE A 110 -19.10 1.85 -18.21
CA PHE A 110 -17.97 0.95 -18.23
C PHE A 110 -17.97 0.05 -17.00
N ARG A 111 -17.73 -1.23 -17.23
CA ARG A 111 -17.46 -2.20 -16.19
C ARG A 111 -16.03 -2.73 -16.34
N PHE A 112 -15.23 -2.54 -15.31
CA PHE A 112 -13.90 -3.12 -15.26
C PHE A 112 -13.95 -4.56 -14.75
N ALA A 113 -13.09 -5.43 -15.30
CA ALA A 113 -12.95 -6.82 -14.86
C ALA A 113 -11.51 -7.32 -14.99
N PHE A 114 -11.12 -8.19 -14.08
CA PHE A 114 -9.99 -9.08 -14.25
C PHE A 114 -10.39 -10.35 -15.00
N SER A 115 -9.50 -10.92 -15.80
CA SER A 115 -9.66 -12.28 -16.33
C SER A 115 -9.68 -13.31 -15.20
N SER A 116 -10.20 -14.51 -15.46
CA SER A 116 -10.24 -15.58 -14.45
C SER A 116 -8.86 -16.00 -13.93
N SER A 117 -7.83 -15.94 -14.77
CA SER A 117 -6.43 -16.18 -14.37
C SER A 117 -5.89 -15.08 -13.46
N GLN A 118 -6.14 -13.81 -13.81
CA GLN A 118 -5.75 -12.66 -13.00
C GLN A 118 -6.45 -12.66 -11.63
N GLN A 119 -7.75 -12.99 -11.58
CA GLN A 119 -8.48 -13.11 -10.31
C GLN A 119 -7.87 -14.18 -9.39
N LYS A 120 -7.50 -15.34 -9.94
CA LYS A 120 -6.83 -16.40 -9.16
C LYS A 120 -5.48 -15.94 -8.64
N ALA A 121 -4.65 -15.34 -9.50
CA ALA A 121 -3.33 -14.83 -9.11
C ALA A 121 -3.43 -13.72 -8.06
N PHE A 122 -4.37 -12.78 -8.21
CA PHE A 122 -4.65 -11.71 -7.28
C PHE A 122 -5.03 -12.25 -5.90
N ASN A 123 -6.01 -13.15 -5.85
CA ASN A 123 -6.46 -13.73 -4.58
C ASN A 123 -5.36 -14.52 -3.89
N ALA A 124 -4.62 -15.37 -4.63
CA ALA A 124 -3.52 -16.14 -4.06
C ALA A 124 -2.42 -15.24 -3.47
N TYR A 125 -2.07 -14.15 -4.16
CA TYR A 125 -1.09 -13.19 -3.66
C TYR A 125 -1.55 -12.53 -2.36
N PHE A 126 -2.78 -11.99 -2.32
CA PHE A 126 -3.25 -11.26 -1.14
C PHE A 126 -3.57 -12.18 0.04
N GLU A 127 -4.03 -13.40 -0.21
CA GLU A 127 -4.21 -14.42 0.83
C GLU A 127 -2.88 -14.75 1.51
N GLN A 128 -1.85 -15.06 0.73
CA GLN A 128 -0.52 -15.33 1.25
C GLN A 128 0.08 -14.11 1.96
N THR A 129 0.00 -12.93 1.36
CA THR A 129 0.51 -11.69 1.94
C THR A 129 -0.17 -11.38 3.27
N GLN A 130 -1.50 -11.57 3.36
CA GLN A 130 -2.23 -11.38 4.61
C GLN A 130 -1.72 -12.31 5.72
N LEU A 131 -1.50 -13.60 5.43
CA LEU A 131 -0.97 -14.56 6.41
C LEU A 131 0.44 -14.18 6.88
N GLN A 132 1.32 -13.78 5.95
CA GLN A 132 2.67 -13.34 6.27
C GLN A 132 2.68 -12.13 7.20
N TYR A 133 1.91 -11.10 6.87
CA TYR A 133 1.89 -9.87 7.65
C TYR A 133 1.05 -9.96 8.92
N LEU A 134 0.08 -10.85 8.99
CA LEU A 134 -0.55 -11.23 10.25
C LEU A 134 0.48 -11.78 11.24
N GLU A 135 1.38 -12.63 10.79
CA GLU A 135 2.44 -13.18 11.65
C GLU A 135 3.50 -12.13 12.01
N LEU A 136 3.90 -11.26 11.07
CA LEU A 136 4.96 -10.26 11.28
C LEU A 136 4.48 -9.01 12.05
N CYS A 137 3.31 -8.48 11.71
CA CYS A 137 2.84 -7.18 12.19
C CYS A 137 1.60 -7.28 13.09
N GLY A 138 0.94 -8.45 13.13
CA GLY A 138 -0.28 -8.65 13.92
C GLY A 138 -1.56 -8.22 13.20
N ASP A 139 -2.69 -8.34 13.93
CA ASP A 139 -4.04 -8.11 13.40
C ASP A 139 -4.26 -6.68 12.90
N ASP A 140 -3.65 -5.70 13.54
CA ASP A 140 -3.82 -4.27 13.22
C ASP A 140 -3.36 -3.93 11.80
N TYR A 141 -2.39 -4.68 11.27
CA TYR A 141 -1.89 -4.47 9.92
C TYR A 141 -2.70 -5.19 8.83
N VAL A 142 -3.49 -6.20 9.18
CA VAL A 142 -4.32 -6.97 8.22
C VAL A 142 -5.30 -6.06 7.46
N GLY A 143 -5.87 -5.07 8.15
CA GLY A 143 -6.71 -4.06 7.52
C GLY A 143 -6.01 -3.27 6.40
N SER A 144 -4.71 -3.03 6.55
CA SER A 144 -3.88 -2.35 5.53
C SER A 144 -3.67 -3.23 4.32
N ILE A 145 -3.36 -4.52 4.50
CA ILE A 145 -3.20 -5.47 3.38
C ILE A 145 -4.49 -5.58 2.56
N ARG A 146 -5.65 -5.70 3.22
CA ARG A 146 -6.95 -5.77 2.53
C ARG A 146 -7.26 -4.52 1.71
N ARG A 147 -6.91 -3.33 2.23
CA ARG A 147 -7.10 -2.07 1.50
C ARG A 147 -6.09 -1.88 0.38
N LEU A 148 -4.85 -2.37 0.54
CA LEU A 148 -3.90 -2.43 -0.56
C LEU A 148 -4.42 -3.30 -1.71
N GLY A 149 -5.17 -4.37 -1.42
CA GLY A 149 -5.89 -5.13 -2.45
C GLY A 149 -6.91 -4.28 -3.21
N LEU A 150 -7.71 -3.49 -2.51
CA LEU A 150 -8.64 -2.57 -3.16
C LEU A 150 -7.90 -1.48 -3.98
N ILE A 151 -6.80 -0.97 -3.46
CA ILE A 151 -5.96 0.01 -4.15
C ILE A 151 -5.34 -0.61 -5.40
N ALA A 152 -4.83 -1.85 -5.34
CA ALA A 152 -4.33 -2.59 -6.49
C ALA A 152 -5.39 -2.72 -7.60
N PHE A 153 -6.61 -3.07 -7.22
CA PHE A 153 -7.73 -3.14 -8.16
C PHE A 153 -8.01 -1.77 -8.81
N ARG A 154 -7.99 -0.68 -8.04
CA ARG A 154 -8.16 0.68 -8.55
C ARG A 154 -7.02 1.11 -9.47
N LEU A 155 -5.77 0.75 -9.15
CA LEU A 155 -4.62 1.01 -10.03
C LEU A 155 -4.78 0.29 -11.38
N ALA A 156 -5.20 -0.97 -11.35
CA ALA A 156 -5.48 -1.72 -12.58
C ALA A 156 -6.62 -1.08 -13.40
N MET A 157 -7.67 -0.57 -12.76
CA MET A 157 -8.72 0.20 -13.43
C MET A 157 -8.15 1.44 -14.13
N ILE A 158 -7.28 2.19 -13.45
CA ILE A 158 -6.66 3.40 -13.99
C ILE A 158 -5.79 3.05 -15.19
N MET A 159 -4.90 2.04 -15.07
CA MET A 159 -4.04 1.60 -16.18
C MET A 159 -4.86 1.18 -17.40
N THR A 160 -5.94 0.42 -17.18
CA THR A 160 -6.84 -0.01 -18.25
C THR A 160 -7.58 1.17 -18.89
N ALA A 161 -8.03 2.14 -18.08
CA ALA A 161 -8.68 3.34 -18.61
C ALA A 161 -7.72 4.20 -19.45
N LEU A 162 -6.46 4.35 -19.00
CA LEU A 162 -5.45 5.11 -19.73
C LEU A 162 -5.13 4.50 -21.11
N ARG A 163 -5.24 3.16 -21.25
CA ARG A 163 -5.05 2.53 -22.58
C ARG A 163 -6.07 2.96 -23.62
N ILE A 164 -7.25 3.43 -23.20
CA ILE A 164 -8.25 3.99 -24.11
C ILE A 164 -7.71 5.26 -24.80
N ILE A 165 -6.83 6.03 -24.12
CA ILE A 165 -6.18 7.20 -24.72
C ILE A 165 -5.37 6.77 -25.94
N ASP A 166 -4.66 5.66 -25.83
CA ASP A 166 -3.75 5.17 -26.89
C ASP A 166 -4.51 4.47 -28.02
N THR A 167 -5.57 3.72 -27.69
CA THR A 167 -6.26 2.84 -28.65
C THR A 167 -7.53 3.45 -29.23
N GLY A 168 -8.18 4.37 -28.51
CA GLY A 168 -9.53 4.88 -28.83
C GLY A 168 -10.63 3.82 -28.70
N GLU A 169 -10.30 2.58 -28.34
CA GLU A 169 -11.25 1.48 -28.24
C GLU A 169 -12.03 1.52 -26.96
N VAL A 170 -13.35 1.55 -27.07
CA VAL A 170 -14.27 1.57 -25.94
C VAL A 170 -15.18 0.36 -26.00
N SER A 171 -15.22 -0.40 -24.91
CA SER A 171 -16.13 -1.52 -24.71
C SER A 171 -16.90 -1.36 -23.40
N SER A 172 -18.12 -1.89 -23.34
CA SER A 172 -18.91 -1.88 -22.10
C SER A 172 -18.23 -2.67 -20.96
N VAL A 173 -17.37 -3.63 -21.29
CA VAL A 173 -16.55 -4.37 -20.35
C VAL A 173 -15.08 -4.17 -20.70
N LEU A 174 -14.36 -3.50 -19.81
CA LEU A 174 -12.93 -3.25 -19.94
C LEU A 174 -12.19 -4.34 -19.12
N VAL A 175 -11.59 -5.29 -19.84
CA VAL A 175 -10.79 -6.34 -19.21
C VAL A 175 -9.34 -5.87 -19.08
N CYS A 176 -8.75 -6.06 -17.89
CA CYS A 176 -7.37 -5.69 -17.64
C CYS A 176 -6.42 -6.45 -18.57
N ASN A 177 -5.47 -5.74 -19.17
CA ASN A 177 -4.39 -6.36 -19.92
C ASN A 177 -3.40 -7.06 -18.97
N ASP A 178 -2.82 -8.19 -19.36
CA ASP A 178 -1.86 -8.92 -18.52
C ASP A 178 -0.60 -8.11 -18.20
N SER A 179 -0.14 -7.27 -19.13
CA SER A 179 1.00 -6.37 -18.88
C SER A 179 0.67 -5.37 -17.76
N ASP A 180 -0.53 -4.77 -17.79
CA ASP A 180 -0.96 -3.81 -16.76
C ASP A 180 -1.19 -4.51 -15.42
N PHE A 181 -1.82 -5.69 -15.44
CA PHE A 181 -1.98 -6.49 -14.25
C PHE A 181 -0.64 -6.80 -13.58
N ASN A 182 0.33 -7.29 -14.33
CA ASN A 182 1.66 -7.61 -13.82
C ASN A 182 2.37 -6.36 -13.29
N THR A 183 2.30 -5.24 -14.01
CA THR A 183 2.87 -3.97 -13.57
C THR A 183 2.26 -3.51 -12.22
N VAL A 184 0.94 -3.58 -12.09
CA VAL A 184 0.26 -3.23 -10.85
C VAL A 184 0.66 -4.15 -9.70
N MET A 185 0.77 -5.46 -9.96
CA MET A 185 1.19 -6.41 -8.93
C MET A 185 2.62 -6.15 -8.45
N GLU A 186 3.55 -5.78 -9.34
CA GLU A 186 4.91 -5.40 -8.94
C GLU A 186 4.92 -4.08 -8.14
N ILE A 187 4.15 -3.07 -8.54
CA ILE A 187 4.00 -1.83 -7.76
C ILE A 187 3.48 -2.16 -6.35
N VAL A 188 2.46 -3.00 -6.26
CA VAL A 188 1.84 -3.36 -4.97
C VAL A 188 2.79 -4.12 -4.06
N LYS A 189 3.65 -4.99 -4.58
CA LYS A 189 4.72 -5.65 -3.79
C LYS A 189 5.60 -4.63 -3.08
N VAL A 190 6.03 -3.59 -3.81
CA VAL A 190 6.82 -2.49 -3.24
C VAL A 190 6.01 -1.71 -2.20
N LEU A 191 4.74 -1.40 -2.50
CA LEU A 191 3.88 -0.65 -1.57
C LEU A 191 3.59 -1.40 -0.27
N VAL A 192 3.45 -2.72 -0.32
CA VAL A 192 3.29 -3.57 0.88
C VAL A 192 4.51 -3.45 1.78
N LEU A 193 5.73 -3.52 1.21
CA LEU A 193 6.97 -3.36 1.97
C LEU A 193 7.09 -1.97 2.59
N HIS A 194 6.81 -0.93 1.81
CA HIS A 194 6.89 0.45 2.27
C HIS A 194 5.84 0.75 3.35
N ALA A 195 4.61 0.27 3.18
CA ALA A 195 3.57 0.43 4.19
C ALA A 195 3.93 -0.29 5.49
N ALA A 196 4.49 -1.50 5.43
CA ALA A 196 4.96 -2.21 6.62
C ALA A 196 6.09 -1.46 7.34
N TYR A 197 7.04 -0.92 6.58
CA TYR A 197 8.13 -0.11 7.12
C TYR A 197 7.61 1.14 7.86
N ILE A 198 6.67 1.87 7.26
CA ILE A 198 6.08 3.05 7.89
C ILE A 198 5.21 2.66 9.09
N PHE A 199 4.45 1.57 9.00
CA PHE A 199 3.62 1.06 10.10
C PHE A 199 4.44 0.79 11.37
N GLU A 200 5.63 0.23 11.23
CA GLU A 200 6.53 -0.04 12.36
C GLU A 200 7.06 1.24 13.04
N GLN A 201 7.07 2.36 12.32
CA GLN A 201 7.52 3.65 12.83
C GLN A 201 6.41 4.50 13.44
N LEU A 202 5.14 4.10 13.29
CA LEU A 202 4.04 4.81 13.93
C LEU A 202 4.14 4.74 15.46
N PRO A 203 3.73 5.80 16.17
CA PRO A 203 3.63 5.77 17.62
C PRO A 203 2.72 4.62 18.05
N LYS A 204 3.20 3.80 18.97
CA LYS A 204 2.40 2.74 19.60
C LYS A 204 1.84 3.29 20.89
N ASP A 205 0.56 3.05 21.14
CA ASP A 205 -0.04 3.44 22.43
C ASP A 205 0.70 2.74 23.57
N THR A 206 1.07 3.52 24.59
CA THR A 206 1.89 3.06 25.73
C THR A 206 1.26 1.93 26.53
N ALA A 207 -0.02 1.66 26.36
CA ALA A 207 -0.73 0.55 26.99
C ALA A 207 -0.44 -0.83 26.34
N THR A 208 0.04 -0.85 25.11
CA THR A 208 0.46 -2.04 24.38
C THR A 208 1.93 -1.93 23.99
N GLN A 209 2.82 -1.84 24.98
CA GLN A 209 4.23 -2.16 24.74
C GLN A 209 4.32 -3.64 24.35
N GLN A 210 3.95 -3.97 23.12
CA GLN A 210 4.47 -5.18 22.53
C GLN A 210 5.99 -4.97 22.42
N PRO A 211 6.80 -5.87 22.97
CA PRO A 211 8.25 -5.79 22.87
C PRO A 211 8.61 -5.64 21.39
N LEU A 212 9.66 -4.88 21.09
CA LEU A 212 10.29 -4.76 19.77
C LEU A 212 9.99 -6.01 18.95
N ASN A 213 9.56 -5.85 17.71
CA ASN A 213 9.05 -6.96 16.92
C ASN A 213 10.14 -8.03 16.71
N HIS A 214 10.41 -8.79 17.78
CA HIS A 214 11.42 -9.85 17.82
C HIS A 214 11.22 -10.86 16.68
N LYS A 215 10.01 -11.01 16.19
CA LYS A 215 9.71 -11.91 15.06
C LYS A 215 10.39 -11.44 13.78
N ARG A 216 10.24 -10.15 13.45
CA ARG A 216 10.87 -9.58 12.26
C ARG A 216 12.38 -9.53 12.41
N GLN A 217 12.87 -9.12 13.58
CA GLN A 217 14.33 -9.14 13.87
C GLN A 217 14.91 -10.54 13.72
N LEU A 218 14.21 -11.56 14.24
CA LEU A 218 14.63 -12.94 14.06
C LEU A 218 14.66 -13.33 12.58
N LEU A 219 13.59 -13.08 11.85
CA LEU A 219 13.50 -13.43 10.42
C LEU A 219 14.59 -12.72 9.59
N ASP A 220 14.82 -11.43 9.84
CA ASP A 220 15.80 -10.62 9.09
C ASP A 220 17.24 -11.09 9.39
N ALA A 221 17.53 -11.45 10.64
CA ALA A 221 18.84 -11.91 11.07
C ALA A 221 19.20 -13.35 10.62
N LEU A 222 18.21 -14.14 10.20
CA LEU A 222 18.45 -15.48 9.67
C LEU A 222 19.13 -15.40 8.29
N PRO A 223 20.11 -16.29 7.97
CA PRO A 223 20.67 -16.40 6.63
C PRO A 223 19.63 -16.96 5.63
N ALA A 224 19.97 -16.96 4.32
CA ALA A 224 19.08 -17.47 3.28
C ALA A 224 18.74 -18.96 3.46
N GLU A 225 19.74 -19.75 3.88
CA GLU A 225 19.59 -21.16 4.24
C GLU A 225 20.18 -21.40 5.64
N PHE A 226 19.51 -22.17 6.46
CA PHE A 226 19.93 -22.41 7.84
C PHE A 226 19.32 -23.70 8.43
N ASP A 227 19.88 -24.12 9.53
CA ASP A 227 19.44 -25.27 10.32
C ASP A 227 18.98 -24.86 11.74
N ARG A 228 18.62 -25.86 12.55
CA ARG A 228 18.17 -25.64 13.92
C ARG A 228 19.25 -24.96 14.78
N GLN A 229 20.52 -25.33 14.64
CA GLN A 229 21.61 -24.75 15.46
C GLN A 229 21.77 -23.26 15.11
N THR A 230 21.73 -22.93 13.82
CA THR A 230 21.87 -21.56 13.33
C THR A 230 20.77 -20.66 13.87
N TYR A 231 19.47 -21.06 13.76
CA TYR A 231 18.41 -20.16 14.24
C TYR A 231 18.39 -20.02 15.77
N LEU A 232 18.80 -21.05 16.53
CA LEU A 232 18.94 -20.93 17.98
C LEU A 232 20.07 -19.98 18.36
N ALA A 233 21.20 -20.02 17.64
CA ALA A 233 22.30 -19.09 17.85
C ALA A 233 21.89 -17.65 17.58
N VAL A 234 21.15 -17.39 16.48
CA VAL A 234 20.59 -16.08 16.16
C VAL A 234 19.59 -15.63 17.23
N ALA A 235 18.70 -16.51 17.66
CA ALA A 235 17.70 -16.22 18.70
C ALA A 235 18.39 -15.84 20.03
N LYS A 236 19.45 -16.55 20.41
CA LYS A 236 20.25 -16.25 21.62
C LYS A 236 20.88 -14.86 21.56
N ASN A 237 21.39 -14.44 20.39
CA ASN A 237 21.94 -13.09 20.18
C ASN A 237 20.87 -12.01 20.30
N LEU A 238 19.62 -12.35 19.99
CA LEU A 238 18.46 -11.45 20.11
C LEU A 238 17.74 -11.56 21.48
N ASN A 239 18.30 -12.31 22.43
CA ASN A 239 17.69 -12.60 23.74
C ASN A 239 16.30 -13.26 23.63
N ILE A 240 16.09 -14.11 22.62
CA ILE A 240 14.86 -14.88 22.43
C ILE A 240 15.06 -16.28 23.00
N PRO A 241 14.19 -16.75 23.94
CA PRO A 241 14.28 -18.10 24.47
C PRO A 241 14.10 -19.18 23.39
N ASP A 242 14.83 -20.30 23.50
CA ASP A 242 14.85 -21.37 22.51
C ASP A 242 13.45 -21.88 22.12
N LYS A 243 12.58 -22.16 23.11
CA LYS A 243 11.20 -22.60 22.88
C LYS A 243 10.37 -21.56 22.11
N THR A 244 10.65 -20.28 22.35
CA THR A 244 9.98 -19.18 21.63
C THR A 244 10.47 -19.12 20.19
N ALA A 245 11.77 -19.26 19.97
CA ALA A 245 12.36 -19.30 18.63
C ALA A 245 11.82 -20.50 17.82
N GLU A 246 11.78 -21.69 18.40
CA GLU A 246 11.21 -22.88 17.75
C GLU A 246 9.75 -22.68 17.32
N LYS A 247 8.94 -22.10 18.20
CA LYS A 247 7.54 -21.77 17.88
C LYS A 247 7.42 -20.71 16.78
N GLN A 248 8.31 -19.71 16.77
CA GLN A 248 8.32 -18.68 15.73
C GLN A 248 8.73 -19.25 14.37
N ILE A 249 9.78 -20.09 14.32
CA ILE A 249 10.21 -20.75 13.08
C ILE A 249 9.06 -21.62 12.51
N SER A 250 8.35 -22.38 13.35
CA SER A 250 7.19 -23.15 12.88
C SER A 250 6.14 -22.24 12.26
N ARG A 251 5.78 -21.15 12.92
CA ARG A 251 4.81 -20.18 12.41
C ARG A 251 5.25 -19.49 11.12
N PHE A 252 6.54 -19.20 10.97
CA PHE A 252 7.08 -18.64 9.74
C PHE A 252 6.99 -19.64 8.57
N VAL A 253 7.13 -20.92 8.83
CA VAL A 253 6.90 -21.97 7.83
C VAL A 253 5.41 -22.04 7.46
N ASP A 254 4.52 -22.03 8.46
CA ASP A 254 3.06 -22.08 8.26
C ASP A 254 2.55 -20.84 7.49
N ALA A 255 3.14 -19.68 7.74
CA ALA A 255 2.84 -18.44 7.04
C ALA A 255 3.53 -18.31 5.66
N GLY A 256 4.36 -19.29 5.25
CA GLY A 256 5.07 -19.25 3.97
C GLY A 256 6.23 -18.25 3.91
N LEU A 257 6.69 -17.72 5.04
CA LEU A 257 7.88 -16.86 5.14
C LEU A 257 9.18 -17.68 5.02
N LEU A 258 9.12 -18.93 5.46
CA LEU A 258 10.18 -19.92 5.37
C LEU A 258 9.66 -21.17 4.68
N LYS A 259 10.56 -21.87 3.98
CA LYS A 259 10.33 -23.23 3.47
C LYS A 259 11.17 -24.21 4.26
N ARG A 260 10.66 -25.44 4.40
CA ARG A 260 11.37 -26.55 5.04
C ARG A 260 11.68 -27.65 4.00
N PRO A 261 12.75 -27.54 3.22
CA PRO A 261 13.06 -28.47 2.13
C PRO A 261 13.37 -29.89 2.64
N SER A 262 13.91 -30.03 3.85
CA SER A 262 14.16 -31.33 4.49
C SER A 262 14.10 -31.21 6.00
N HIS A 263 14.18 -32.35 6.70
CA HIS A 263 14.16 -32.37 8.16
C HIS A 263 15.34 -31.56 8.73
N GLY A 264 15.02 -30.54 9.57
CA GLY A 264 15.99 -29.68 10.21
C GLY A 264 16.65 -28.62 9.35
N LYS A 265 16.29 -28.51 8.03
CA LYS A 265 16.79 -27.46 7.13
C LYS A 265 15.69 -26.52 6.72
N TYR A 266 16.01 -25.24 6.68
CA TYR A 266 15.09 -24.14 6.36
C TYR A 266 15.72 -23.19 5.36
N CYS A 267 14.88 -22.55 4.52
CA CYS A 267 15.32 -21.46 3.66
C CYS A 267 14.25 -20.34 3.62
N LYS A 268 14.69 -19.12 3.38
CA LYS A 268 13.79 -17.98 3.14
C LYS A 268 13.01 -18.19 1.85
N SER A 269 11.75 -17.84 1.84
CA SER A 269 10.84 -17.98 0.67
C SER A 269 11.09 -16.92 -0.38
#